data_72fc7b2d66952c88529c80307dde9352
#
_entry.id   72fc7b2d66952c88529c80307dde9352
#
_cell.length_a   1.000
_cell.length_b   1.000
_cell.length_c   1.000
_cell.angle_alpha   90.00
_cell.angle_beta   90.00
_cell.angle_gamma   90.00
#
_symmetry.space_group_name_H-M   'P 1'
#
loop_
_entity.id
_entity.type
_entity.pdbx_description
1 polymer ?
#
loop_
_entity_poly.entity_id
_entity_poly.type
_entity_poly.pdbx_seq_one_letter_code
_entity_poly.pdbx_strand_id
1 'polypeptide(L)'
;MKKVVIAGSASLQDRIVYWEQFWKSRGYFVVASPREISREKYHEDYPAVHVGFYTALTDADIIFIMNEDKNGVSGYIGAETFAELAYVVANKLLGKQQTQVILLKTPESRVQSYEEILLWHRLGWIQLLDTAVV
;
A
#
# COMPACT_ATOMS: atom_id res chain seq x y z
N MET A 1 1.46 13.28 -15.28
CA MET A 1 0.44 12.46 -14.63
C MET A 1 1.04 11.83 -13.36
N LYS A 2 0.37 11.98 -12.24
CA LYS A 2 0.87 11.42 -10.98
C LYS A 2 0.74 9.90 -10.98
N LYS A 3 1.73 9.26 -10.38
CA LYS A 3 1.85 7.81 -10.30
C LYS A 3 1.36 7.30 -8.95
N VAL A 4 0.50 6.31 -8.98
CA VAL A 4 -0.01 5.62 -7.79
C VAL A 4 0.45 4.17 -7.79
N VAL A 5 0.92 3.71 -6.65
CA VAL A 5 1.14 2.28 -6.40
C VAL A 5 0.15 1.83 -5.35
N ILE A 6 -0.54 0.75 -5.62
CA ILE A 6 -1.48 0.14 -4.67
C ILE A 6 -0.77 -1.00 -3.96
N ALA A 7 -0.76 -0.98 -2.63
CA ALA A 7 -0.24 -2.06 -1.79
C ALA A 7 -1.37 -2.67 -0.97
N GLY A 8 -1.31 -3.97 -0.74
CA GLY A 8 -2.35 -4.69 -0.01
C GLY A 8 -2.28 -6.18 -0.27
N SER A 9 -3.30 -6.89 0.16
CA SER A 9 -3.37 -8.33 -0.01
C SER A 9 -3.65 -8.72 -1.46
N ALA A 10 -2.74 -9.49 -2.07
CA ALA A 10 -2.90 -9.98 -3.43
C ALA A 10 -4.09 -10.91 -3.61
N SER A 11 -4.61 -11.51 -2.54
CA SER A 11 -5.77 -12.39 -2.61
C SER A 11 -7.08 -11.63 -2.84
N LEU A 12 -7.12 -10.33 -2.64
CA LEU A 12 -8.33 -9.50 -2.78
C LEU A 12 -8.43 -8.91 -4.19
N GLN A 13 -8.41 -9.76 -5.22
CA GLN A 13 -8.34 -9.32 -6.62
C GLN A 13 -9.50 -8.42 -7.04
N ASP A 14 -10.73 -8.68 -6.58
CA ASP A 14 -11.88 -7.84 -6.91
C ASP A 14 -11.71 -6.43 -6.36
N ARG A 15 -11.16 -6.30 -5.15
CA ARG A 15 -10.93 -4.99 -4.55
C ARG A 15 -9.78 -4.26 -5.22
N ILE A 16 -8.76 -4.97 -5.65
CA ILE A 16 -7.65 -4.38 -6.41
C ILE A 16 -8.19 -3.74 -7.69
N VAL A 17 -9.03 -4.46 -8.44
CA VAL A 17 -9.64 -3.92 -9.67
C VAL A 17 -10.47 -2.67 -9.36
N TYR A 18 -11.26 -2.70 -8.30
CA TYR A 18 -12.06 -1.54 -7.88
C TYR A 18 -11.17 -0.32 -7.64
N TRP A 19 -10.08 -0.48 -6.88
CA TRP A 19 -9.21 0.64 -6.53
C TRP A 19 -8.34 1.11 -7.69
N GLU A 20 -7.96 0.22 -8.61
CA GLU A 20 -7.33 0.62 -9.86
C GLU A 20 -8.25 1.57 -10.64
N GLN A 21 -9.52 1.24 -10.76
CA GLN A 21 -10.49 2.09 -11.44
C GLN A 21 -10.73 3.41 -10.69
N PHE A 22 -10.77 3.36 -9.37
CA PHE A 22 -10.92 4.56 -8.55
C PHE A 22 -9.82 5.59 -8.87
N TRP A 23 -8.55 5.15 -8.87
CA TRP A 23 -7.44 6.06 -9.14
C TRP A 23 -7.39 6.49 -10.60
N LYS A 24 -7.60 5.58 -11.53
CA LYS A 24 -7.62 5.89 -12.97
C LYS A 24 -8.70 6.91 -13.32
N SER A 25 -9.88 6.78 -12.75
CA SER A 25 -11.00 7.69 -13.02
C SER A 25 -10.72 9.11 -12.52
N ARG A 26 -9.77 9.27 -11.62
CA ARG A 26 -9.34 10.57 -11.10
C ARG A 26 -8.10 11.13 -11.81
N GLY A 27 -7.69 10.50 -12.90
CA GLY A 27 -6.57 10.99 -13.71
C GLY A 27 -5.19 10.54 -13.24
N TYR A 28 -5.12 9.54 -12.37
CA TYR A 28 -3.84 9.00 -11.92
C TYR A 28 -3.41 7.81 -12.78
N PHE A 29 -2.10 7.59 -12.85
CA PHE A 29 -1.53 6.41 -13.50
C PHE A 29 -1.19 5.37 -12.43
N VAL A 30 -1.86 4.21 -12.47
CA VAL A 30 -1.57 3.11 -11.55
C VAL A 30 -0.40 2.32 -12.11
N VAL A 31 0.76 2.48 -11.48
CA VAL A 31 2.02 1.87 -11.96
C VAL A 31 2.10 0.40 -11.57
N ALA A 32 1.65 0.07 -10.37
CA ALA A 32 1.72 -1.29 -9.85
C ALA A 32 0.61 -1.53 -8.83
N SER A 33 0.22 -2.79 -8.70
CA SER A 33 -0.75 -3.26 -7.73
C SER A 33 -0.36 -4.68 -7.29
N PRO A 34 -0.94 -5.22 -6.20
CA PRO A 34 -0.56 -6.53 -5.70
C PRO A 34 -0.79 -7.63 -6.75
N ARG A 35 0.18 -8.52 -6.88
CA ARG A 35 0.13 -9.66 -7.82
C ARG A 35 0.15 -10.96 -7.05
N GLU A 36 -0.77 -11.87 -7.43
CA GLU A 36 -0.70 -13.23 -6.95
C GLU A 36 0.44 -13.96 -7.67
N ILE A 37 1.20 -14.74 -6.91
CA ILE A 37 2.28 -15.57 -7.43
C ILE A 37 1.86 -17.02 -7.24
N SER A 38 1.96 -17.82 -8.31
CA SER A 38 1.67 -19.24 -8.25
C SER A 38 2.52 -19.93 -7.19
N ARG A 39 1.93 -20.82 -6.39
CA ARG A 39 2.66 -21.58 -5.37
C ARG A 39 3.81 -22.40 -5.96
N GLU A 40 3.61 -22.93 -7.16
CA GLU A 40 4.59 -23.75 -7.85
C GLU A 40 5.84 -22.95 -8.23
N LYS A 41 5.66 -21.65 -8.54
CA LYS A 41 6.72 -20.77 -8.98
C LYS A 41 7.11 -19.72 -7.94
N TYR A 42 6.65 -19.87 -6.71
CA TYR A 42 6.80 -18.84 -5.70
C TYR A 42 8.26 -18.46 -5.47
N HIS A 43 9.13 -19.46 -5.28
CA HIS A 43 10.57 -19.19 -5.05
C HIS A 43 11.26 -18.61 -6.29
N GLU A 44 10.79 -18.94 -7.49
CA GLU A 44 11.38 -18.44 -8.72
C GLU A 44 10.94 -17.00 -9.00
N ASP A 45 9.64 -16.71 -8.83
CA ASP A 45 9.03 -15.45 -9.26
C ASP A 45 9.04 -14.38 -8.17
N TYR A 46 8.99 -14.77 -6.90
CA TYR A 46 8.89 -13.82 -5.79
C TYR A 46 10.00 -12.77 -5.79
N PRO A 47 11.29 -13.13 -5.95
CA PRO A 47 12.35 -12.11 -5.92
C PRO A 47 12.17 -11.03 -6.98
N ALA A 48 11.87 -11.41 -8.23
CA ALA A 48 11.71 -10.44 -9.31
C ALA A 48 10.46 -9.58 -9.12
N VAL A 49 9.33 -10.18 -8.70
CA VAL A 49 8.10 -9.46 -8.41
C VAL A 49 8.33 -8.46 -7.27
N HIS A 50 9.03 -8.89 -6.24
CA HIS A 50 9.32 -8.07 -5.06
C HIS A 50 10.21 -6.87 -5.42
N VAL A 51 11.30 -7.10 -6.17
CA VAL A 51 12.19 -6.03 -6.64
C VAL A 51 11.42 -5.03 -7.51
N GLY A 52 10.60 -5.53 -8.43
CA GLY A 52 9.78 -4.68 -9.30
C GLY A 52 8.82 -3.82 -8.50
N PHE A 53 8.20 -4.39 -7.49
CA PHE A 53 7.25 -3.65 -6.65
C PHE A 53 7.95 -2.56 -5.82
N TYR A 54 9.07 -2.88 -5.18
CA TYR A 54 9.85 -1.89 -4.42
C TYR A 54 10.40 -0.78 -5.32
N THR A 55 10.79 -1.12 -6.55
CA THR A 55 11.19 -0.11 -7.52
C THR A 55 10.04 0.85 -7.83
N ALA A 56 8.85 0.31 -8.03
CA ALA A 56 7.66 1.14 -8.24
C ALA A 56 7.33 2.02 -7.03
N LEU A 57 7.47 1.48 -5.81
CA LEU A 57 7.26 2.24 -4.57
C LEU A 57 8.19 3.45 -4.48
N THR A 58 9.44 3.28 -4.86
CA THR A 58 10.45 4.33 -4.77
C THR A 58 10.13 5.52 -5.68
N ASP A 59 9.46 5.27 -6.81
CA ASP A 59 9.17 6.29 -7.83
C ASP A 59 7.72 6.78 -7.81
N ALA A 60 6.93 6.37 -6.85
CA ALA A 60 5.52 6.72 -6.79
C ALA A 60 5.29 8.12 -6.21
N ASP A 61 4.28 8.82 -6.71
CA ASP A 61 3.78 10.07 -6.11
C ASP A 61 2.84 9.78 -4.94
N ILE A 62 2.08 8.68 -5.04
CA ILE A 62 1.15 8.23 -4.01
C ILE A 62 1.33 6.74 -3.81
N ILE A 63 1.43 6.34 -2.55
CA ILE A 63 1.27 4.94 -2.14
C ILE A 63 -0.09 4.82 -1.49
N PHE A 64 -0.95 4.00 -2.07
CA PHE A 64 -2.26 3.72 -1.50
C PHE A 64 -2.25 2.34 -0.84
N ILE A 65 -2.37 2.33 0.47
CA ILE A 65 -2.49 1.09 1.24
C ILE A 65 -3.96 0.69 1.23
N MET A 66 -4.27 -0.34 0.44
CA MET A 66 -5.61 -0.87 0.26
C MET A 66 -5.92 -1.84 1.41
N ASN A 67 -6.03 -1.32 2.62
CA ASN A 67 -6.28 -2.17 3.79
C ASN A 67 -7.77 -2.44 3.97
N GLU A 68 -8.29 -3.26 3.07
CA GLU A 68 -9.64 -3.78 3.14
C GLU A 68 -9.79 -4.77 4.29
N ASP A 69 -11.02 -5.06 4.65
CA ASP A 69 -11.29 -6.09 5.66
C ASP A 69 -10.92 -7.46 5.10
N LYS A 70 -10.29 -8.27 5.92
CA LYS A 70 -9.86 -9.62 5.53
C LYS A 70 -9.91 -10.55 6.73
N ASN A 71 -10.49 -11.73 6.54
CA ASN A 71 -10.61 -12.76 7.59
C ASN A 71 -11.24 -12.23 8.89
N GLY A 72 -12.26 -11.37 8.77
CA GLY A 72 -12.94 -10.79 9.92
C GLY A 72 -12.16 -9.68 10.64
N VAL A 73 -11.03 -9.25 10.09
CA VAL A 73 -10.23 -8.17 10.67
C VAL A 73 -10.42 -6.90 9.85
N SER A 74 -10.95 -5.85 10.47
CA SER A 74 -11.19 -4.59 9.79
C SER A 74 -9.89 -3.83 9.54
N GLY A 75 -9.69 -3.38 8.30
CA GLY A 75 -8.49 -2.65 7.93
C GLY A 75 -7.22 -3.48 7.98
N TYR A 76 -7.31 -4.75 7.58
CA TYR A 76 -6.21 -5.71 7.67
C TYR A 76 -4.95 -5.22 6.94
N ILE A 77 -3.82 -5.31 7.65
CA ILE A 77 -2.50 -5.04 7.09
C ILE A 77 -1.61 -6.22 7.49
N GLY A 78 -1.18 -6.99 6.49
CA GLY A 78 -0.26 -8.10 6.72
C GLY A 78 1.18 -7.63 6.81
N ALA A 79 2.08 -8.56 7.13
CA ALA A 79 3.49 -8.26 7.34
C ALA A 79 4.15 -7.67 6.09
N GLU A 80 3.86 -8.23 4.90
CA GLU A 80 4.46 -7.76 3.65
C GLU A 80 4.00 -6.34 3.32
N THR A 81 2.71 -6.06 3.45
CA THR A 81 2.16 -4.72 3.20
C THR A 81 2.73 -3.71 4.20
N PHE A 82 2.87 -4.09 5.47
CA PHE A 82 3.49 -3.21 6.45
C PHE A 82 4.95 -2.94 6.12
N ALA A 83 5.70 -3.94 5.66
CA ALA A 83 7.10 -3.75 5.25
C ALA A 83 7.21 -2.74 4.11
N GLU A 84 6.31 -2.80 3.14
CA GLU A 84 6.26 -1.87 2.02
C GLU A 84 5.94 -0.45 2.50
N LEU A 85 4.95 -0.31 3.36
CA LEU A 85 4.59 0.96 3.97
C LEU A 85 5.77 1.55 4.76
N ALA A 86 6.41 0.75 5.60
CA ALA A 86 7.54 1.17 6.44
C ALA A 86 8.72 1.63 5.58
N TYR A 87 8.98 0.94 4.47
CA TYR A 87 10.04 1.32 3.55
C TYR A 87 9.83 2.74 3.01
N VAL A 88 8.61 3.05 2.56
CA VAL A 88 8.30 4.39 2.03
C VAL A 88 8.36 5.44 3.13
N VAL A 89 7.80 5.16 4.30
CA VAL A 89 7.85 6.10 5.43
C VAL A 89 9.30 6.40 5.82
N ALA A 90 10.14 5.36 5.90
CA ALA A 90 11.56 5.53 6.21
C ALA A 90 12.26 6.42 5.18
N ASN A 91 12.02 6.18 3.89
CA ASN A 91 12.59 7.01 2.82
C ASN A 91 12.15 8.46 2.92
N LYS A 92 10.89 8.70 3.27
CA LYS A 92 10.40 10.08 3.48
C LYS A 92 11.10 10.75 4.63
N LEU A 93 11.25 10.07 5.75
CA LEU A 93 11.92 10.60 6.94
C LEU A 93 13.38 10.92 6.69
N LEU A 94 14.03 10.15 5.81
CA LEU A 94 15.42 10.36 5.44
C LEU A 94 15.60 11.33 4.26
N GLY A 95 14.50 11.90 3.77
CA GLY A 95 14.54 12.86 2.65
C GLY A 95 14.83 12.24 1.30
N LYS A 96 14.66 10.91 1.15
CA LYS A 96 14.98 10.19 -0.08
C LYS A 96 13.83 10.14 -1.08
N GLN A 97 12.60 10.37 -0.65
CA GLN A 97 11.44 10.47 -1.53
C GLN A 97 10.35 11.32 -0.92
N GLN A 98 9.50 11.87 -1.77
CA GLN A 98 8.38 12.72 -1.35
C GLN A 98 7.09 12.12 -1.87
N THR A 99 6.70 11.02 -1.26
CA THR A 99 5.54 10.25 -1.65
C THR A 99 4.43 10.48 -0.62
N GLN A 100 3.22 10.76 -1.08
CA GLN A 100 2.06 10.83 -0.21
C GLN A 100 1.65 9.40 0.14
N VAL A 101 1.49 9.10 1.42
CA VAL A 101 1.11 7.77 1.89
C VAL A 101 -0.31 7.83 2.41
N ILE A 102 -1.20 7.06 1.79
CA ILE A 102 -2.64 7.09 2.08
C ILE A 102 -3.11 5.68 2.42
N LEU A 103 -3.77 5.54 3.58
CA LEU A 103 -4.45 4.30 3.96
C LEU A 103 -5.93 4.42 3.66
N LEU A 104 -6.55 3.31 3.26
CA LEU A 104 -7.99 3.26 3.04
C LEU A 104 -8.77 3.59 4.30
N LYS A 105 -8.39 3.01 5.43
CA LYS A 105 -9.08 3.18 6.72
C LYS A 105 -8.14 2.92 7.90
N THR A 106 -8.57 3.34 9.07
CA THR A 106 -7.89 3.00 10.32
C THR A 106 -8.01 1.48 10.57
N PRO A 107 -6.89 0.77 10.82
CA PRO A 107 -6.97 -0.65 11.16
C PRO A 107 -7.57 -0.85 12.55
N GLU A 108 -8.18 -2.01 12.78
CA GLU A 108 -8.61 -2.38 14.11
C GLU A 108 -7.43 -2.88 14.97
N SER A 109 -7.64 -2.97 16.29
CA SER A 109 -6.56 -3.26 17.24
C SER A 109 -5.94 -4.65 17.09
N ARG A 110 -6.60 -5.60 16.40
CA ARG A 110 -6.02 -6.92 16.13
C ARG A 110 -4.97 -6.91 15.03
N VAL A 111 -4.87 -5.84 14.25
CA VAL A 111 -3.81 -5.71 13.25
C VAL A 111 -2.49 -5.54 13.99
N GLN A 112 -1.50 -6.36 13.66
CA GLN A 112 -0.23 -6.39 14.40
C GLN A 112 0.47 -5.04 14.45
N SER A 113 0.41 -4.26 13.36
CA SER A 113 1.04 -2.94 13.27
C SER A 113 0.15 -1.80 13.77
N TYR A 114 -0.95 -2.09 14.42
CA TYR A 114 -1.97 -1.11 14.82
C TYR A 114 -1.39 0.10 15.54
N GLU A 115 -0.57 -0.11 16.56
CA GLU A 115 -0.05 0.99 17.37
C GLU A 115 0.90 1.88 16.57
N GLU A 116 1.76 1.29 15.73
CA GLU A 116 2.65 2.05 14.84
C GLU A 116 1.84 2.88 13.84
N ILE A 117 0.82 2.30 13.22
CA ILE A 117 -0.04 2.99 12.26
C ILE A 117 -0.70 4.20 12.91
N LEU A 118 -1.28 4.03 14.11
CA LEU A 118 -1.92 5.13 14.81
C LEU A 118 -0.92 6.25 15.13
N LEU A 119 0.27 5.90 15.57
CA LEU A 119 1.32 6.86 15.87
C LEU A 119 1.74 7.64 14.62
N TRP A 120 2.00 6.93 13.53
CA TRP A 120 2.41 7.55 12.28
C TRP A 120 1.34 8.48 11.70
N HIS A 121 0.07 8.08 11.84
CA HIS A 121 -1.04 8.95 11.43
C HIS A 121 -1.08 10.22 12.30
N ARG A 122 -0.92 10.08 13.60
CA ARG A 122 -0.91 11.22 14.53
C ARG A 122 0.24 12.17 14.25
N LEU A 123 1.39 11.64 13.83
CA LEU A 123 2.57 12.43 13.48
C LEU A 123 2.47 13.05 12.07
N GLY A 124 1.42 12.72 11.31
CA GLY A 124 1.23 13.24 9.96
C GLY A 124 2.08 12.56 8.91
N TRP A 125 2.71 11.43 9.22
CA TRP A 125 3.54 10.68 8.28
C TRP A 125 2.71 9.89 7.27
N ILE A 126 1.50 9.54 7.64
CA ILE A 126 0.52 8.87 6.78
C ILE A 126 -0.83 9.55 6.91
N GLN A 127 -1.69 9.39 5.91
CA GLN A 127 -3.01 10.00 5.85
C GLN A 127 -4.08 8.93 5.61
N LEU A 128 -5.31 9.25 5.96
CA LEU A 128 -6.47 8.42 5.61
C LEU A 128 -7.13 8.98 4.35
N LEU A 129 -7.68 8.09 3.52
CA LEU A 129 -8.26 8.47 2.24
C LEU A 129 -9.40 9.48 2.38
N ASP A 130 -10.23 9.36 3.43
CA ASP A 130 -11.40 10.22 3.63
C ASP A 130 -11.04 11.69 3.90
N THR A 131 -9.80 11.97 4.34
CA THR A 131 -9.34 13.32 4.60
C THR A 131 -8.18 13.76 3.70
N ALA A 132 -7.66 12.85 2.88
CA ALA A 132 -6.53 13.17 2.00
C ALA A 132 -6.98 14.01 0.80
N VAL A 133 -6.10 14.91 0.37
CA VAL A 133 -6.31 15.68 -0.86
C VAL A 133 -5.71 14.90 -2.02
N VAL A 134 -6.56 14.40 -2.88
CA VAL A 134 -6.17 13.58 -4.02
C VAL A 134 -6.86 13.98 -5.32
#